data_de9fd302b6776847918620dae67c729c
#
_entry.id   de9fd302b6776847918620dae67c729c
#
_cell.length_a   1.000
_cell.length_b   1.000
_cell.length_c   1.000
_cell.angle_alpha   90.00
_cell.angle_beta   90.00
_cell.angle_gamma   90.00
#
_symmetry.space_group_name_H-M   'P 1'
#
loop_
_entity.id
_entity.type
_entity.pdbx_description
1 polymer ?
#
loop_
_entity_poly.entity_id
_entity_poly.type
_entity_poly.pdbx_seq_one_letter_code
_entity_poly.pdbx_strand_id
1 'polypeptide(L)'
;MGVHVSEDEIEKAVKMSRLDKLISRLEKGLKTNVMERGVSLSGGEKQRLALARGFLAAKDSQFLLLDEPTSSVDIENEAEIYRNIFENFKDKVVISAVHGLHLLKEFDYIYLFKNSRIVAEGTFNDLLSDENFRVLWKNYSRENKK
;
A
#
# COMPACT_ATOMS: atom_id res chain seq x y z
N MET A 1 13.49 20.63 10.46
CA MET A 1 12.24 20.81 11.21
C MET A 1 11.69 19.41 11.49
N GLY A 2 11.68 18.96 12.75
CA GLY A 2 11.10 17.66 13.11
C GLY A 2 9.58 17.80 13.15
N VAL A 3 8.86 16.92 12.44
CA VAL A 3 7.41 16.81 12.59
C VAL A 3 7.14 16.32 14.00
N HIS A 4 6.41 17.09 14.78
CA HIS A 4 5.98 16.65 16.11
C HIS A 4 4.89 15.61 15.93
N VAL A 5 5.20 14.34 16.23
CA VAL A 5 4.29 13.21 16.09
C VAL A 5 3.94 12.70 17.48
N SER A 6 2.65 12.55 17.78
CA SER A 6 2.17 11.98 19.04
C SER A 6 2.34 10.46 19.06
N GLU A 7 2.31 9.86 20.27
CA GLU A 7 2.33 8.40 20.42
C GLU A 7 1.13 7.74 19.73
N ASP A 8 -0.05 8.32 19.83
CA ASP A 8 -1.28 7.83 19.18
C ASP A 8 -1.15 7.81 17.65
N GLU A 9 -0.51 8.82 17.06
CA GLU A 9 -0.26 8.88 15.61
C GLU A 9 0.72 7.79 15.17
N ILE A 10 1.74 7.53 15.99
CA ILE A 10 2.69 6.43 15.72
C ILE A 10 1.98 5.08 15.79
N GLU A 11 1.18 4.84 16.82
CA GLU A 11 0.41 3.60 16.95
C GLU A 11 -0.57 3.41 15.79
N LYS A 12 -1.24 4.48 15.38
CA LYS A 12 -2.13 4.46 14.21
C LYS A 12 -1.37 4.08 12.94
N ALA A 13 -0.23 4.70 12.67
CA ALA A 13 0.60 4.41 11.50
C ALA A 13 1.13 2.96 11.51
N VAL A 14 1.52 2.45 12.67
CA VAL A 14 1.93 1.04 12.88
C VAL A 14 0.81 0.08 12.54
N LYS A 15 -0.40 0.33 13.02
CA LYS A 15 -1.59 -0.51 12.72
C LYS A 15 -1.93 -0.45 11.23
N MET A 16 -1.99 0.74 10.65
CA MET A 16 -2.29 0.94 9.23
C MET A 16 -1.32 0.19 8.31
N SER A 17 -0.05 0.14 8.67
CA SER A 17 0.99 -0.55 7.90
C SER A 17 1.18 -2.04 8.27
N ARG A 18 0.33 -2.59 9.15
CA ARG A 18 0.39 -3.97 9.62
C ARG A 18 1.72 -4.36 10.28
N LEU A 19 2.31 -3.41 11.00
CA LEU A 19 3.56 -3.62 11.75
C LEU A 19 3.36 -4.06 13.20
N ASP A 20 2.13 -4.06 13.70
CA ASP A 20 1.78 -4.40 15.08
C ASP A 20 2.39 -5.75 15.53
N LYS A 21 2.26 -6.79 14.69
CA LYS A 21 2.86 -8.12 14.97
C LYS A 21 4.40 -8.09 15.00
N LEU A 22 5.03 -7.25 14.18
CA LEU A 22 6.48 -7.08 14.22
C LEU A 22 6.88 -6.38 15.51
N ILE A 23 6.27 -5.23 15.80
CA ILE A 23 6.60 -4.42 16.99
C ILE A 23 6.43 -5.21 18.29
N SER A 24 5.38 -6.04 18.40
CA SER A 24 5.15 -6.88 19.60
C SER A 24 6.21 -7.96 19.81
N ARG A 25 6.92 -8.37 18.76
CA ARG A 25 8.03 -9.36 18.84
C ARG A 25 9.38 -8.73 19.17
N LEU A 26 9.50 -7.41 19.07
CA LEU A 26 10.75 -6.71 19.34
C LEU A 26 10.88 -6.44 20.84
N GLU A 27 12.05 -6.79 21.41
CA GLU A 27 12.32 -6.67 22.85
C GLU A 27 12.09 -5.26 23.41
N LYS A 28 12.40 -4.22 22.62
CA LYS A 28 12.22 -2.81 22.99
C LYS A 28 11.04 -2.14 22.24
N GLY A 29 10.17 -2.94 21.61
CA GLY A 29 9.03 -2.44 20.83
C GLY A 29 9.45 -1.34 19.84
N LEU A 30 8.74 -0.22 19.84
CA LEU A 30 9.01 0.95 19.00
C LEU A 30 10.39 1.60 19.24
N LYS A 31 11.01 1.36 20.39
CA LYS A 31 12.35 1.88 20.73
C LYS A 31 13.49 1.00 20.21
N THR A 32 13.17 -0.06 19.49
CA THR A 32 14.18 -0.95 18.91
C THR A 32 14.91 -0.24 17.77
N ASN A 33 16.26 -0.19 17.85
CA ASN A 33 17.07 0.32 16.75
C ASN A 33 17.19 -0.75 15.65
N VAL A 34 16.53 -0.52 14.52
CA VAL A 34 16.52 -1.43 13.37
C VAL A 34 17.66 -1.19 12.36
N MET A 35 18.47 -0.14 12.55
CA MET A 35 19.51 0.29 11.60
C MET A 35 20.91 -0.18 11.97
N GLU A 36 21.19 -0.52 13.23
CA GLU A 36 22.53 -0.94 13.70
C GLU A 36 22.50 -2.32 14.34
N ARG A 37 23.12 -3.30 13.65
CA ARG A 37 23.63 -4.60 14.17
C ARG A 37 22.67 -5.56 14.89
N GLY A 38 21.34 -5.39 14.82
CA GLY A 38 20.53 -6.25 15.71
C GLY A 38 19.37 -6.96 15.06
N VAL A 39 18.50 -6.26 14.36
CA VAL A 39 17.26 -6.85 13.83
C VAL A 39 17.27 -6.80 12.31
N SER A 40 17.39 -8.00 11.70
CA SER A 40 17.23 -8.14 10.25
C SER A 40 15.73 -8.16 9.93
N LEU A 41 15.23 -7.07 9.31
CA LEU A 41 13.88 -7.01 8.77
C LEU A 41 13.83 -7.68 7.39
N SER A 42 12.76 -8.45 7.13
CA SER A 42 12.42 -8.93 5.80
C SER A 42 12.13 -7.77 4.84
N GLY A 43 12.10 -8.04 3.53
CA GLY A 43 11.74 -7.03 2.52
C GLY A 43 10.38 -6.39 2.79
N GLY A 44 9.36 -7.21 3.04
CA GLY A 44 8.01 -6.74 3.36
C GLY A 44 7.94 -5.95 4.68
N GLU A 45 8.70 -6.32 5.71
CA GLU A 45 8.76 -5.56 6.97
C GLU A 45 9.41 -4.19 6.78
N LYS A 46 10.49 -4.12 5.98
CA LYS A 46 11.12 -2.84 5.61
C LYS A 46 10.15 -1.95 4.84
N GLN A 47 9.42 -2.52 3.90
CA GLN A 47 8.45 -1.81 3.08
C GLN A 47 7.29 -1.27 3.93
N ARG A 48 6.72 -2.09 4.82
CA ARG A 48 5.70 -1.65 5.77
C ARG A 48 6.20 -0.57 6.74
N LEU A 49 7.47 -0.64 7.16
CA LEU A 49 8.07 0.41 7.97
C LEU A 49 8.21 1.73 7.21
N ALA A 50 8.58 1.68 5.92
CA ALA A 50 8.60 2.86 5.06
C ALA A 50 7.19 3.44 4.88
N LEU A 51 6.17 2.60 4.70
CA LEU A 51 4.77 3.02 4.65
C LEU A 51 4.31 3.72 5.93
N ALA A 52 4.60 3.17 7.12
CA ALA A 52 4.26 3.82 8.39
C ALA A 52 4.84 5.23 8.48
N ARG A 53 6.10 5.40 8.08
CA ARG A 53 6.76 6.72 8.04
C ARG A 53 6.09 7.64 7.01
N GLY A 54 5.73 7.10 5.84
CA GLY A 54 5.01 7.83 4.80
C GLY A 54 3.65 8.32 5.27
N PHE A 55 2.89 7.50 6.00
CA PHE A 55 1.59 7.89 6.56
C PHE A 55 1.71 9.04 7.58
N LEU A 56 2.74 9.02 8.42
CA LEU A 56 3.03 10.11 9.35
C LEU A 56 3.41 11.40 8.61
N ALA A 57 4.23 11.29 7.57
CA ALA A 57 4.64 12.44 6.77
C ALA A 57 3.49 13.04 5.94
N ALA A 58 2.53 12.21 5.52
CA ALA A 58 1.38 12.62 4.72
C ALA A 58 0.22 13.21 5.54
N LYS A 59 0.37 13.34 6.87
CA LYS A 59 -0.69 13.82 7.77
C LYS A 59 -1.35 15.10 7.27
N ASP A 60 -0.55 16.09 6.90
CA ASP A 60 -1.02 17.42 6.48
C ASP A 60 -1.04 17.60 4.95
N SER A 61 -0.75 16.53 4.19
CA SER A 61 -0.79 16.55 2.73
C SER A 61 -2.21 16.32 2.23
N GLN A 62 -2.56 16.92 1.11
CA GLN A 62 -3.81 16.63 0.38
C GLN A 62 -3.65 15.43 -0.58
N PHE A 63 -2.43 15.02 -0.86
CA PHE A 63 -2.10 13.95 -1.79
C PHE A 63 -1.29 12.85 -1.10
N LEU A 64 -1.57 11.61 -1.43
CA LEU A 64 -0.76 10.44 -1.09
C LEU A 64 -0.34 9.76 -2.40
N LEU A 65 0.96 9.82 -2.71
CA LEU A 65 1.52 9.19 -3.90
C LEU A 65 2.29 7.94 -3.48
N LEU A 66 1.91 6.80 -4.04
CA LEU A 66 2.42 5.49 -3.70
C LEU A 66 2.91 4.76 -4.96
N ASP A 67 4.20 4.45 -5.00
CA ASP A 67 4.81 3.69 -6.09
C ASP A 67 5.11 2.27 -5.59
N GLU A 68 4.30 1.31 -6.02
CA GLU A 68 4.39 -0.11 -5.65
C GLU A 68 4.61 -0.35 -4.14
N PRO A 69 3.80 0.26 -3.26
CA PRO A 69 4.09 0.34 -1.83
C PRO A 69 4.05 -1.02 -1.12
N THR A 70 3.55 -2.06 -1.77
CA THR A 70 3.31 -3.40 -1.21
C THR A 70 3.93 -4.53 -2.04
N SER A 71 4.85 -4.23 -2.96
CA SER A 71 5.45 -5.21 -3.89
C SER A 71 6.16 -6.40 -3.22
N SER A 72 6.59 -6.26 -1.96
CA SER A 72 7.21 -7.32 -1.14
C SER A 72 6.32 -7.80 0.01
N VAL A 73 5.04 -7.45 -0.02
CA VAL A 73 4.05 -7.80 1.00
C VAL A 73 3.14 -8.91 0.45
N ASP A 74 2.73 -9.85 1.30
CA ASP A 74 1.77 -10.88 0.91
C ASP A 74 0.38 -10.29 0.66
N ILE A 75 -0.42 -11.01 -0.12
CA ILE A 75 -1.73 -10.55 -0.63
C ILE A 75 -2.69 -10.16 0.51
N GLU A 76 -2.68 -10.89 1.63
CA GLU A 76 -3.57 -10.61 2.76
C GLU A 76 -3.20 -9.29 3.43
N ASN A 77 -1.93 -9.10 3.74
CA ASN A 77 -1.44 -7.85 4.32
C ASN A 77 -1.54 -6.68 3.34
N GLU A 78 -1.31 -6.91 2.03
CA GLU A 78 -1.50 -5.90 0.98
C GLU A 78 -2.95 -5.38 0.96
N ALA A 79 -3.94 -6.27 0.91
CA ALA A 79 -5.36 -5.90 0.91
C ALA A 79 -5.75 -5.10 2.16
N GLU A 80 -5.28 -5.53 3.34
CA GLU A 80 -5.53 -4.82 4.60
C GLU A 80 -4.88 -3.42 4.64
N ILE A 81 -3.65 -3.29 4.12
CA ILE A 81 -2.95 -1.99 4.04
C ILE A 81 -3.75 -1.03 3.15
N TYR A 82 -4.20 -1.46 1.97
CA TYR A 82 -5.00 -0.60 1.08
C TYR A 82 -6.35 -0.24 1.68
N ARG A 83 -7.02 -1.17 2.36
CA ARG A 83 -8.24 -0.85 3.10
C ARG A 83 -7.99 0.24 4.14
N ASN A 84 -6.92 0.10 4.95
CA ASN A 84 -6.52 1.10 5.93
C ASN A 84 -6.21 2.46 5.28
N ILE A 85 -5.56 2.48 4.10
CA ILE A 85 -5.28 3.71 3.35
C ILE A 85 -6.60 4.39 2.97
N PHE A 86 -7.52 3.69 2.32
CA PHE A 86 -8.79 4.27 1.86
C PHE A 86 -9.67 4.75 3.01
N GLU A 87 -9.69 4.04 4.15
CA GLU A 87 -10.45 4.44 5.33
C GLU A 87 -9.88 5.69 6.03
N ASN A 88 -8.54 5.80 6.11
CA ASN A 88 -7.88 6.85 6.87
C ASN A 88 -7.49 8.08 6.05
N PHE A 89 -7.44 7.96 4.74
CA PHE A 89 -7.11 9.04 3.81
C PHE A 89 -8.26 9.37 2.84
N LYS A 90 -9.51 9.06 3.21
CA LYS A 90 -10.71 9.28 2.39
C LYS A 90 -10.92 10.74 1.94
N ASP A 91 -10.38 11.70 2.69
CA ASP A 91 -10.45 13.13 2.38
C ASP A 91 -9.25 13.62 1.54
N LYS A 92 -8.41 12.69 1.07
CA LYS A 92 -7.21 12.98 0.28
C LYS A 92 -7.28 12.30 -1.08
N VAL A 93 -6.51 12.82 -2.02
CA VAL A 93 -6.30 12.15 -3.30
C VAL A 93 -5.20 11.10 -3.13
N VAL A 94 -5.55 9.82 -3.34
CA VAL A 94 -4.60 8.70 -3.31
C VAL A 94 -4.30 8.28 -4.74
N ILE A 95 -3.04 8.39 -5.14
CA ILE A 95 -2.55 7.90 -6.44
C ILE A 95 -1.58 6.76 -6.17
N SER A 96 -1.85 5.58 -6.71
CA SER A 96 -1.00 4.43 -6.49
C SER A 96 -0.70 3.65 -7.77
N ALA A 97 0.57 3.32 -7.99
CA ALA A 97 0.93 2.27 -8.92
C ALA A 97 0.83 0.93 -8.19
N VAL A 98 0.11 -0.03 -8.78
CA VAL A 98 -0.13 -1.35 -8.18
C VAL A 98 0.13 -2.49 -9.18
N HIS A 99 0.62 -3.60 -8.68
CA HIS A 99 0.71 -4.87 -9.43
C HIS A 99 -0.44 -5.82 -9.10
N GLY A 100 -0.98 -5.74 -7.89
CA GLY A 100 -2.06 -6.59 -7.41
C GLY A 100 -3.40 -6.23 -8.04
N LEU A 101 -3.82 -6.91 -9.10
CA LEU A 101 -5.08 -6.59 -9.78
C LEU A 101 -6.31 -6.79 -8.89
N HIS A 102 -6.21 -7.57 -7.80
CA HIS A 102 -7.30 -7.75 -6.82
C HIS A 102 -7.67 -6.45 -6.12
N LEU A 103 -6.73 -5.48 -6.03
CA LEU A 103 -6.96 -4.18 -5.43
C LEU A 103 -7.78 -3.23 -6.31
N LEU A 104 -7.83 -3.46 -7.62
CA LEU A 104 -8.40 -2.51 -8.57
C LEU A 104 -9.87 -2.16 -8.31
N LYS A 105 -10.61 -3.05 -7.66
CA LYS A 105 -12.02 -2.82 -7.29
C LYS A 105 -12.21 -1.77 -6.21
N GLU A 106 -11.17 -1.49 -5.45
CA GLU A 106 -11.18 -0.54 -4.33
C GLU A 106 -10.86 0.90 -4.78
N PHE A 107 -10.40 1.07 -6.03
CA PHE A 107 -10.08 2.38 -6.60
C PHE A 107 -11.27 3.00 -7.34
N ASP A 108 -11.45 4.30 -7.18
CA ASP A 108 -12.50 5.08 -7.87
C ASP A 108 -12.24 5.16 -9.37
N TYR A 109 -10.96 5.25 -9.77
CA TYR A 109 -10.56 5.40 -11.16
C TYR A 109 -9.21 4.73 -11.44
N ILE A 110 -9.06 4.14 -12.62
CA ILE A 110 -7.92 3.33 -13.00
C ILE A 110 -7.39 3.80 -14.35
N TYR A 111 -6.07 3.93 -14.46
CA TYR A 111 -5.36 4.12 -15.71
C TYR A 111 -4.53 2.87 -16.03
N LEU A 112 -4.78 2.25 -17.18
CA LEU A 112 -4.00 1.12 -17.67
C LEU A 112 -2.90 1.60 -18.61
N PHE A 113 -1.65 1.37 -18.20
CA PHE A 113 -0.48 1.72 -19.00
C PHE A 113 0.05 0.50 -19.76
N LYS A 114 0.39 0.70 -21.05
CA LYS A 114 1.09 -0.27 -21.89
C LYS A 114 2.04 0.47 -22.81
N ASN A 115 3.30 0.06 -22.85
CA ASN A 115 4.34 0.70 -23.68
C ASN A 115 4.38 2.24 -23.48
N SER A 116 4.41 2.68 -22.23
CA SER A 116 4.46 4.10 -21.82
C SER A 116 3.28 4.95 -22.31
N ARG A 117 2.14 4.34 -22.61
CA ARG A 117 0.90 5.03 -23.02
C ARG A 117 -0.27 4.51 -22.22
N ILE A 118 -1.24 5.38 -21.96
CA ILE A 118 -2.55 4.98 -21.44
C ILE A 118 -3.30 4.29 -22.57
N VAL A 119 -3.70 3.03 -22.36
CA VAL A 119 -4.42 2.21 -23.34
C VAL A 119 -5.87 1.96 -22.94
N ALA A 120 -6.21 2.15 -21.67
CA ALA A 120 -7.58 2.14 -21.15
C ALA A 120 -7.64 2.94 -19.85
N GLU A 121 -8.79 3.53 -19.54
CA GLU A 121 -9.04 4.26 -18.31
C GLU A 121 -10.52 4.23 -17.93
N GLY A 122 -10.82 4.36 -16.65
CA GLY A 122 -12.19 4.36 -16.15
C GLY A 122 -12.33 3.70 -14.78
N THR A 123 -13.55 3.49 -14.35
CA THR A 123 -13.86 2.66 -13.18
C THR A 123 -13.54 1.19 -13.48
N PHE A 124 -13.43 0.36 -12.44
CA PHE A 124 -13.25 -1.08 -12.63
C PHE A 124 -14.31 -1.69 -13.56
N ASN A 125 -15.56 -1.27 -13.43
CA ASN A 125 -16.67 -1.78 -14.24
C ASN A 125 -16.56 -1.34 -15.71
N ASP A 126 -16.12 -0.12 -15.97
CA ASP A 126 -15.90 0.37 -17.34
C ASP A 126 -14.81 -0.46 -18.03
N LEU A 127 -13.72 -0.72 -17.30
CA LEU A 127 -12.59 -1.50 -17.81
C LEU A 127 -12.91 -2.97 -18.11
N LEU A 128 -13.90 -3.56 -17.46
CA LEU A 128 -14.35 -4.91 -17.81
C LEU A 128 -14.88 -5.02 -19.25
N SER A 129 -15.24 -3.90 -19.87
CA SER A 129 -15.65 -3.82 -21.27
C SER A 129 -14.48 -3.56 -22.24
N ASP A 130 -13.33 -3.11 -21.72
CA ASP A 130 -12.13 -2.85 -22.53
C ASP A 130 -11.37 -4.14 -22.86
N GLU A 131 -10.94 -4.29 -24.11
CA GLU A 131 -10.26 -5.51 -24.59
C GLU A 131 -8.88 -5.71 -23.94
N ASN A 132 -8.07 -4.65 -23.79
CA ASN A 132 -6.75 -4.72 -23.19
C ASN A 132 -6.84 -5.14 -21.72
N PHE A 133 -7.78 -4.54 -21.00
CA PHE A 133 -8.00 -4.86 -19.60
C PHE A 133 -8.55 -6.27 -19.39
N ARG A 134 -9.50 -6.72 -20.23
CA ARG A 134 -10.06 -8.07 -20.16
C ARG A 134 -9.02 -9.17 -20.34
N VAL A 135 -8.07 -8.97 -21.27
CA VAL A 135 -6.96 -9.92 -21.47
C VAL A 135 -6.10 -10.00 -20.21
N LEU A 136 -5.71 -8.84 -19.64
CA LEU A 136 -4.92 -8.76 -18.42
C LEU A 136 -5.65 -9.41 -17.23
N TRP A 137 -6.92 -9.06 -17.01
CA TRP A 137 -7.75 -9.59 -15.95
C TRP A 137 -7.96 -11.11 -16.03
N LYS A 138 -8.16 -11.63 -17.25
CA LYS A 138 -8.33 -13.07 -17.48
C LYS A 138 -7.06 -13.85 -17.14
N ASN A 139 -5.89 -13.35 -17.49
CA ASN A 139 -4.61 -13.97 -17.17
C ASN A 139 -4.40 -13.99 -15.66
N TYR A 140 -4.57 -12.85 -14.99
CA TYR A 140 -4.48 -12.73 -13.52
C TYR A 140 -5.44 -13.71 -12.82
N SER A 141 -6.71 -13.77 -13.24
CA SER A 141 -7.72 -14.64 -12.64
C SER A 141 -7.44 -16.13 -12.83
N ARG A 142 -6.65 -16.52 -13.82
CA ARG A 142 -6.22 -17.91 -14.04
C ARG A 142 -5.06 -18.30 -13.13
N GLU A 143 -4.11 -17.39 -12.92
CA GLU A 143 -2.93 -17.62 -12.09
C GLU A 143 -3.29 -17.71 -10.59
N ASN A 144 -4.31 -16.96 -10.15
CA ASN A 144 -4.74 -16.90 -8.74
C ASN A 144 -5.92 -17.84 -8.39
N LYS A 145 -6.29 -18.77 -9.28
CA LYS A 145 -7.28 -19.83 -9.00
C LYS A 145 -6.66 -21.16 -8.55
N LYS A 146 -5.36 -21.19 -8.26
CA LYS A 146 -4.67 -22.37 -7.71
C LYS A 146 -4.52 -22.21 -6.17
#